data_e69e07fddb5e0f1faca54bc6fe2feea1
#
_entry.id   e69e07fddb5e0f1faca54bc6fe2feea1
#
_cell.length_a   1.000
_cell.length_b   1.000
_cell.length_c   1.000
_cell.angle_alpha   90.00
_cell.angle_beta   90.00
_cell.angle_gamma   90.00
#
_symmetry.space_group_name_H-M   'P 1'
#
loop_
_entity.id
_entity.type
_entity.pdbx_description
1 polymer ?
#
loop_
_entity_poly.entity_id
_entity_poly.type
_entity_poly.pdbx_seq_one_letter_code
_entity_poly.pdbx_strand_id
1 'polypeptide(L)'
;MKKNLLFLMVDQMHGQVLDENNSCLTPNLDKLAEKGVKFNRAHTANPVCSPARASIMTGLLPHNHGVTTVTHTVDQDQSNLRTEKE
;
A
#
# COMPACT_ATOMS: atom_id res chain seq x y z
N MET A 1 -15.28 1.50 22.28
CA MET A 1 -14.38 2.65 22.17
C MET A 1 -14.01 2.88 20.71
N LYS A 2 -14.25 4.06 20.19
CA LYS A 2 -13.83 4.41 18.84
C LYS A 2 -12.33 4.70 18.82
N LYS A 3 -11.62 4.12 17.85
CA LYS A 3 -10.20 4.34 17.66
C LYS A 3 -9.96 5.11 16.36
N ASN A 4 -8.98 5.97 16.37
CA ASN A 4 -8.51 6.66 15.17
C ASN A 4 -7.47 5.78 14.47
N LEU A 5 -7.52 5.74 13.14
CA LEU A 5 -6.54 5.05 12.33
C LEU A 5 -5.84 6.07 11.44
N LEU A 6 -4.51 6.13 11.54
CA LEU A 6 -3.67 6.87 10.60
C LEU A 6 -2.95 5.85 9.71
N PHE A 7 -3.32 5.82 8.43
CA PHE A 7 -2.69 4.96 7.44
C PHE A 7 -1.63 5.74 6.66
N LEU A 8 -0.37 5.36 6.81
CA LEU A 8 0.77 5.97 6.14
C LEU A 8 1.31 5.02 5.07
N MET A 9 1.47 5.52 3.86
CA MET A 9 1.99 4.74 2.73
C MET A 9 3.14 5.49 2.09
N VAL A 10 4.25 4.79 1.85
CA VAL A 10 5.45 5.36 1.24
C VAL A 10 5.57 4.85 -0.19
N ASP A 11 5.93 5.75 -1.11
CA ASP A 11 6.24 5.38 -2.47
C ASP A 11 7.70 4.93 -2.59
N GLN A 12 7.95 3.92 -3.41
CA GLN A 12 9.29 3.44 -3.76
C GLN A 12 10.14 2.97 -2.56
N MET A 13 9.55 2.70 -1.41
CA MET A 13 10.29 2.20 -0.25
C MET A 13 10.52 0.69 -0.38
N HIS A 14 11.77 0.30 -0.38
CA HIS A 14 12.16 -1.10 -0.45
C HIS A 14 11.85 -1.82 0.88
N GLY A 15 11.30 -3.04 0.81
CA GLY A 15 10.89 -3.78 2.00
C GLY A 15 12.02 -4.09 2.98
N GLN A 16 13.25 -4.17 2.49
CA GLN A 16 14.43 -4.46 3.31
C GLN A 16 14.97 -3.24 4.09
N VAL A 17 14.40 -2.05 3.88
CA VAL A 17 14.84 -0.83 4.61
C VAL A 17 14.73 -0.99 6.12
N LEU A 18 13.78 -1.77 6.59
CA LEU A 18 13.55 -2.01 8.02
C LEU A 18 14.26 -3.26 8.55
N ASP A 19 15.06 -3.95 7.73
CA ASP A 19 15.82 -5.10 8.19
C ASP A 19 17.04 -4.64 9.01
N GLU A 20 17.39 -5.42 10.04
CA GLU A 20 18.47 -5.10 10.97
C GLU A 20 19.83 -4.92 10.28
N ASN A 21 20.04 -5.61 9.17
CA ASN A 21 21.29 -5.57 8.41
C ASN A 21 21.31 -4.53 7.30
N ASN A 22 20.26 -3.70 7.20
CA ASN A 22 20.21 -2.67 6.17
C ASN A 22 21.04 -1.45 6.59
N SER A 23 21.72 -0.83 5.62
CA SER A 23 22.51 0.37 5.86
C SER A 23 21.72 1.66 6.03
N CYS A 24 20.40 1.62 5.77
CA CYS A 24 19.53 2.77 5.97
C CYS A 24 19.29 3.03 7.45
N LEU A 25 19.37 4.30 7.84
CA LEU A 25 19.07 4.71 9.21
C LEU A 25 17.62 5.17 9.29
N THR A 26 16.82 4.43 10.04
CA THR A 26 15.39 4.69 10.22
C THR A 26 15.01 4.72 11.70
N PRO A 27 15.58 5.65 12.50
CA PRO A 27 15.42 5.60 13.95
C PRO A 27 13.98 5.76 14.42
N ASN A 28 13.16 6.55 13.73
CA ASN A 28 11.76 6.75 14.10
C ASN A 28 10.88 5.55 13.74
N LEU A 29 11.12 4.93 12.58
CA LEU A 29 10.43 3.71 12.18
C LEU A 29 10.83 2.54 13.08
N ASP A 30 12.10 2.46 13.46
CA ASP A 30 12.60 1.43 14.39
C ASP A 30 11.92 1.55 15.75
N LYS A 31 11.76 2.77 16.29
CA LYS A 31 11.03 3.01 17.53
C LYS A 31 9.55 2.63 17.42
N LEU A 32 8.94 2.91 16.29
CA LEU A 32 7.55 2.52 16.03
C LEU A 32 7.39 1.01 15.99
N ALA A 33 8.33 0.32 15.33
CA ALA A 33 8.35 -1.15 15.26
C ALA A 33 8.53 -1.79 16.64
N GLU A 34 9.37 -1.22 17.49
CA GLU A 34 9.56 -1.70 18.87
C GLU A 34 8.29 -1.59 19.72
N LYS A 35 7.50 -0.53 19.50
CA LYS A 35 6.26 -0.29 20.25
C LYS A 35 5.05 -0.98 19.69
N GLY A 36 5.10 -1.38 18.44
CA GLY A 36 4.00 -1.97 17.71
C GLY A 36 4.30 -3.38 17.22
N VAL A 37 3.77 -3.69 16.06
CA VAL A 37 3.96 -4.99 15.38
C VAL A 37 4.59 -4.76 14.02
N LYS A 38 5.65 -5.49 13.74
CA LYS A 38 6.31 -5.51 12.43
C LYS A 38 5.92 -6.80 11.70
N PHE A 39 5.32 -6.67 10.53
CA PHE A 39 4.93 -7.80 9.70
C PHE A 39 6.04 -8.11 8.69
N ASN A 40 6.70 -9.25 8.82
CA ASN A 40 7.80 -9.66 7.96
C ASN A 40 7.36 -10.39 6.69
N ARG A 41 6.12 -10.85 6.63
CA ARG A 41 5.55 -11.61 5.51
C ARG A 41 4.27 -10.98 4.97
N ALA A 42 4.26 -9.67 4.86
CA ALA A 42 3.16 -8.96 4.22
C ALA A 42 3.27 -9.09 2.70
N HIS A 43 2.15 -9.34 2.04
CA HIS A 43 2.07 -9.52 0.60
C HIS A 43 1.12 -8.48 0.00
N THR A 44 1.40 -8.09 -1.22
CA THR A 44 0.54 -7.20 -2.00
C THR A 44 -0.22 -7.97 -3.08
N ALA A 45 -1.37 -7.46 -3.49
CA ALA A 45 -2.15 -8.03 -4.59
C ALA A 45 -1.43 -7.90 -5.94
N ASN A 46 -0.55 -6.91 -6.08
CA ASN A 46 0.28 -6.70 -7.27
C ASN A 46 1.54 -5.91 -6.85
N PRO A 47 2.74 -6.30 -7.30
CA PRO A 47 3.98 -5.62 -6.91
C PRO A 47 4.24 -4.32 -7.71
N VAL A 48 3.21 -3.66 -8.19
CA VAL A 48 3.29 -2.39 -8.92
C VAL A 48 2.41 -1.36 -8.22
N CYS A 49 2.86 -0.10 -8.20
CA CYS A 49 2.27 0.98 -7.39
C CYS A 49 0.78 1.21 -7.65
N SER A 50 0.38 1.48 -8.89
CA SER A 50 -1.01 1.82 -9.21
C SER A 50 -1.99 0.67 -8.95
N PRO A 51 -1.73 -0.57 -9.39
CA PRO A 51 -2.62 -1.68 -9.06
C PRO A 51 -2.72 -1.97 -7.56
N ALA A 52 -1.60 -1.94 -6.86
CA ALA A 52 -1.58 -2.18 -5.41
C ALA A 52 -2.36 -1.11 -4.64
N ARG A 53 -2.16 0.16 -4.99
CA ARG A 53 -2.89 1.27 -4.36
C ARG A 53 -4.38 1.20 -4.64
N ALA A 54 -4.77 0.89 -5.88
CA ALA A 54 -6.17 0.69 -6.24
C ALA A 54 -6.79 -0.47 -5.44
N SER A 55 -6.06 -1.56 -5.24
CA SER A 55 -6.51 -2.68 -4.41
C SER A 55 -6.71 -2.26 -2.95
N ILE A 56 -5.81 -1.47 -2.38
CA ILE A 56 -5.94 -0.94 -1.02
C ILE A 56 -7.19 -0.05 -0.88
N MET A 57 -7.42 0.82 -1.86
CA MET A 57 -8.54 1.77 -1.83
C MET A 57 -9.90 1.12 -2.07
N THR A 58 -9.95 0.04 -2.84
CA THR A 58 -11.21 -0.60 -3.24
C THR A 58 -11.49 -1.90 -2.51
N GLY A 59 -10.48 -2.56 -1.96
CA GLY A 59 -10.60 -3.92 -1.44
C GLY A 59 -10.75 -4.98 -2.53
N LEU A 60 -10.47 -4.63 -3.79
CA LEU A 60 -10.61 -5.52 -4.94
C LEU A 60 -9.24 -5.94 -5.48
N LEU A 61 -9.18 -7.11 -6.11
CA LEU A 61 -8.00 -7.54 -6.84
C LEU A 61 -7.87 -6.78 -8.17
N PRO A 62 -6.65 -6.65 -8.75
CA PRO A 62 -6.44 -5.85 -9.96
C PRO A 62 -7.33 -6.21 -11.14
N HIS A 63 -7.60 -7.50 -11.37
CA HIS A 63 -8.49 -7.92 -12.45
C HIS A 63 -9.96 -7.51 -12.22
N ASN A 64 -10.35 -7.20 -10.99
CA ASN A 64 -11.70 -6.75 -10.65
C ASN A 64 -11.85 -5.24 -10.67
N HIS A 65 -10.81 -4.47 -10.29
CA HIS A 65 -10.89 -3.00 -10.34
C HIS A 65 -10.39 -2.41 -11.66
N GLY A 66 -9.76 -3.21 -12.53
CA GLY A 66 -9.35 -2.80 -13.85
C GLY A 66 -8.01 -2.07 -13.95
N VAL A 67 -7.37 -1.75 -12.84
CA VAL A 67 -6.04 -1.11 -12.83
C VAL A 67 -4.98 -2.21 -12.72
N THR A 68 -4.40 -2.59 -13.84
CA THR A 68 -3.46 -3.72 -13.92
C THR A 68 -2.01 -3.32 -14.16
N THR A 69 -1.79 -2.08 -14.57
CA THR A 69 -0.46 -1.52 -14.85
C THR A 69 -0.35 -0.11 -14.30
N VAL A 70 0.87 0.45 -14.33
CA VAL A 70 1.05 1.89 -14.10
C VAL A 70 0.39 2.64 -15.25
N THR A 71 -0.64 3.40 -14.94
CA THR A 71 -1.42 4.16 -15.92
C THR A 71 -1.75 5.54 -15.39
N HIS A 72 -1.80 6.52 -16.28
CA HIS A 72 -2.25 7.87 -15.96
C HIS A 72 -3.74 8.06 -16.20
N THR A 73 -4.34 7.18 -16.98
CA THR A 73 -5.76 7.19 -17.30
C THR A 73 -6.29 5.77 -17.33
N VAL A 74 -7.45 5.57 -16.72
CA VAL A 74 -8.19 4.32 -16.78
C VAL A 74 -9.53 4.63 -17.43
N ASP A 75 -9.91 3.85 -18.43
CA ASP A 75 -11.24 3.95 -19.03
C ASP A 75 -12.29 3.69 -17.95
N GLN A 76 -13.27 4.57 -17.86
CA GLN A 76 -14.35 4.46 -16.88
C GLN A 76 -15.08 3.11 -16.97
N ASP A 77 -15.19 2.58 -18.17
CA ASP A 77 -15.84 1.28 -18.41
C ASP A 77 -15.03 0.09 -17.87
N GLN A 78 -13.73 0.28 -17.62
CA GLN A 78 -12.82 -0.77 -17.13
C GLN A 78 -12.47 -0.61 -15.66
N SER A 79 -12.77 0.53 -15.06
CA SER A 79 -12.42 0.83 -13.68
C SER A 79 -13.62 0.64 -12.76
N ASN A 80 -13.42 -0.14 -11.72
CA ASN A 80 -14.35 -0.29 -10.60
C ASN A 80 -13.94 0.57 -9.40
N LEU A 81 -13.11 1.59 -9.62
CA LEU A 81 -12.76 2.53 -8.57
C LEU A 81 -13.99 3.37 -8.20
N ARG A 82 -14.29 3.40 -6.93
CA ARG A 82 -15.37 4.26 -6.43
C ARG A 82 -14.92 5.71 -6.45
N THR A 83 -15.79 6.57 -6.91
CA THR A 83 -15.61 8.02 -6.80
C THR A 83 -16.33 8.53 -5.54
N GLU A 84 -16.00 9.74 -5.13
CA GLU A 84 -16.66 10.36 -3.96
C GLU A 84 -18.17 10.53 -4.13
N LYS A 85 -18.69 10.40 -5.34
CA LYS A 85 -20.11 10.52 -5.65
C LYS A 85 -20.86 9.19 -5.60
N GLU A 86 -20.18 8.10 -5.43
CA GLU A 86 -20.75 6.75 -5.29
C GLU A 86 -20.76 6.30 -3.82
#